data_91019ec2afe2f4572f9428ca7a8acd2d
#
_entry.id   91019ec2afe2f4572f9428ca7a8acd2d
#
_cell.length_a   1.000
_cell.length_b   1.000
_cell.length_c   1.000
_cell.angle_alpha   90.00
_cell.angle_beta   90.00
_cell.angle_gamma   90.00
#
_symmetry.space_group_name_H-M   'P 1'
#
loop_
_entity.id
_entity.type
_entity.pdbx_description
1 polymer ?
#
loop_
_entity_poly.entity_id
_entity_poly.type
_entity_poly.pdbx_seq_one_letter_code
_entity_poly.pdbx_strand_id
1 'polypeptide(L)'
;MNTRHLLMGLCALTLGWVTACQPKNTPDTPDTPDTPDTLVLPESFPKKHLLEEFTGQDCGYCPFGMDCVHDFVVNDTNWVVVLHHYGFSPDHFSVPGSQQITSKLSVGGAPIITINRNSTKSQIGVATCFHPGYLPTVSKTQFAETTYASVVIANTYDAASRTLKVHISGLVLGDQPPALKLTALVKESGMIDYQADFYNTYEGWQEFRHCNAVRAFLTEPLGTTITVADNHAYEADYELTLPQTWEADNCAVVALLSDDFRPVVQVEQRPVVPNTAGGANLVHEGLKIVPIADYYPEPGATTSPADYSGMPTDTLTAASAYYKTYADYGFNLWEILAYNPNVTVSVNNTACVPFAQLYLFTSMNDTSIPTGSYALRTTLRPGTAYAGFRDDKRVLIEGSQYYYASSSYLSRGYLVPEVQWLIADGTLTITDDGWELIGHARNGADIHLFGKEPIRNMGEADYAPHRVNQRKNKLQINAGYKRL
;
A
#
# COMPACT_ATOMS: atom_id res chain seq x y z
N MET A 1 -45.84 -5.64 31.76
CA MET A 1 -45.36 -5.09 33.05
C MET A 1 -43.89 -4.88 33.00
N ASN A 2 -43.49 -3.68 33.35
CA ASN A 2 -42.14 -3.14 33.54
C ASN A 2 -41.35 -2.62 32.33
N THR A 3 -41.65 -1.37 32.05
CA THR A 3 -40.82 -0.32 31.46
C THR A 3 -39.49 -0.10 32.20
N ARG A 4 -38.39 0.07 31.50
CA ARG A 4 -37.24 0.84 32.00
C ARG A 4 -36.74 1.80 30.92
N HIS A 5 -36.94 3.08 31.22
CA HIS A 5 -36.39 4.22 30.51
C HIS A 5 -34.86 4.25 30.58
N LEU A 6 -34.20 4.58 29.46
CA LEU A 6 -32.80 4.98 29.46
C LEU A 6 -32.74 6.47 29.10
N LEU A 7 -32.22 7.26 30.04
CA LEU A 7 -32.00 8.69 29.91
C LEU A 7 -30.90 8.99 28.90
N MET A 8 -31.20 9.88 27.97
CA MET A 8 -30.21 10.62 27.20
C MET A 8 -29.62 11.73 28.07
N GLY A 9 -28.30 11.67 28.28
CA GLY A 9 -27.52 12.73 28.91
C GLY A 9 -27.09 13.77 27.86
N LEU A 10 -27.77 14.90 27.86
CA LEU A 10 -27.41 16.09 27.08
C LEU A 10 -26.34 16.86 27.89
N CYS A 11 -25.07 16.86 27.45
CA CYS A 11 -24.06 17.77 28.00
C CYS A 11 -24.20 19.14 27.32
N ALA A 12 -24.92 20.03 27.96
CA ALA A 12 -24.93 21.46 27.62
C ALA A 12 -23.73 22.14 28.30
N LEU A 13 -22.80 22.65 27.51
CA LEU A 13 -21.76 23.57 28.00
C LEU A 13 -22.40 24.93 28.26
N THR A 14 -22.63 25.22 29.55
CA THR A 14 -23.03 26.55 29.99
C THR A 14 -21.79 27.43 30.15
N LEU A 15 -21.67 28.46 29.30
CA LEU A 15 -20.77 29.59 29.57
C LEU A 15 -21.30 30.36 30.81
N GLY A 16 -20.55 30.27 31.88
CA GLY A 16 -20.84 31.05 33.09
C GLY A 16 -20.46 32.53 32.86
N TRP A 17 -21.43 33.40 32.87
CA TRP A 17 -21.23 34.83 33.01
C TRP A 17 -20.90 35.17 34.48
N VAL A 18 -19.70 35.65 34.72
CA VAL A 18 -19.33 36.22 36.01
C VAL A 18 -19.69 37.69 35.96
N THR A 19 -20.75 38.07 36.62
CA THR A 19 -21.07 39.50 36.90
C THR A 19 -20.24 39.97 38.08
N ALA A 20 -19.22 40.79 37.80
CA ALA A 20 -18.53 41.54 38.85
C ALA A 20 -19.21 42.92 39.04
N CYS A 21 -19.61 43.22 40.27
CA CYS A 21 -20.16 44.53 40.65
C CYS A 21 -19.09 45.61 40.50
N GLN A 22 -19.46 46.73 39.83
CA GLN A 22 -18.69 47.96 39.77
C GLN A 22 -18.99 48.85 40.98
N PRO A 23 -18.01 49.56 41.53
CA PRO A 23 -18.23 50.81 42.23
C PRO A 23 -18.14 52.00 41.27
N LYS A 24 -19.03 52.97 41.46
CA LYS A 24 -19.20 54.19 40.68
C LYS A 24 -18.07 55.21 40.93
N ASN A 25 -17.80 55.96 39.85
CA ASN A 25 -17.25 57.34 39.74
C ASN A 25 -15.73 57.51 39.66
N THR A 26 -15.29 57.71 38.44
CA THR A 26 -14.29 58.74 38.09
C THR A 26 -14.60 59.26 36.65
N PRO A 27 -14.22 60.52 36.35
CA PRO A 27 -14.73 61.23 35.15
C PRO A 27 -14.04 60.81 33.87
N ASP A 28 -14.79 60.97 32.76
CA ASP A 28 -14.45 60.68 31.37
C ASP A 28 -13.05 61.16 30.98
N THR A 29 -12.20 60.18 30.66
CA THR A 29 -11.04 60.38 29.79
C THR A 29 -11.51 60.05 28.37
N PRO A 30 -11.15 60.83 27.32
CA PRO A 30 -11.55 60.57 25.96
C PRO A 30 -11.03 59.20 25.52
N ASP A 31 -11.92 58.38 24.93
CA ASP A 31 -11.59 57.14 24.27
C ASP A 31 -10.39 57.32 23.36
N THR A 32 -9.32 56.66 23.70
CA THR A 32 -8.23 56.39 22.74
C THR A 32 -8.82 55.48 21.68
N PRO A 33 -8.67 55.82 20.38
CA PRO A 33 -9.16 54.95 19.31
C PRO A 33 -8.55 53.55 19.50
N ASP A 34 -9.40 52.54 19.48
CA ASP A 34 -8.97 51.12 19.46
C ASP A 34 -7.88 50.98 18.41
N THR A 35 -6.70 50.66 18.86
CA THR A 35 -5.62 50.25 17.96
C THR A 35 -6.15 49.05 17.19
N PRO A 36 -6.13 49.04 15.85
CA PRO A 36 -6.58 47.90 15.09
C PRO A 36 -5.86 46.68 15.60
N ASP A 37 -6.62 45.62 15.91
CA ASP A 37 -6.09 44.34 16.35
C ASP A 37 -5.02 43.92 15.34
N THR A 38 -3.76 44.06 15.72
CA THR A 38 -2.64 43.71 14.84
C THR A 38 -2.67 42.22 14.68
N LEU A 39 -3.00 41.72 13.49
CA LEU A 39 -2.99 40.30 13.16
C LEU A 39 -1.61 39.71 13.52
N VAL A 40 -1.55 38.89 14.55
CA VAL A 40 -0.32 38.23 14.94
C VAL A 40 -0.19 36.97 14.08
N LEU A 41 0.69 37.03 13.09
CA LEU A 41 1.00 35.89 12.23
C LEU A 41 1.87 34.87 12.99
N PRO A 42 1.66 33.58 12.81
CA PRO A 42 2.56 32.56 13.32
C PRO A 42 3.92 32.63 12.61
N GLU A 43 4.95 32.05 13.21
CA GLU A 43 6.28 31.97 12.56
C GLU A 43 6.32 30.94 11.41
N SER A 44 5.55 29.88 11.52
CA SER A 44 5.44 28.81 10.51
C SER A 44 4.17 28.01 10.71
N PHE A 45 3.86 27.11 9.77
CA PHE A 45 2.77 26.14 9.85
C PHE A 45 3.31 24.72 9.86
N PRO A 46 2.65 23.74 10.53
CA PRO A 46 2.94 22.35 10.35
C PRO A 46 2.80 21.94 8.87
N LYS A 47 3.75 21.18 8.36
CA LYS A 47 3.75 20.74 6.97
C LYS A 47 3.18 19.34 6.83
N LYS A 48 2.24 19.17 5.89
CA LYS A 48 1.86 17.86 5.34
C LYS A 48 2.58 17.62 4.00
N HIS A 49 2.73 16.36 3.66
CA HIS A 49 3.48 15.91 2.49
C HIS A 49 2.54 15.25 1.49
N LEU A 50 2.71 15.60 0.22
CA LEU A 50 2.03 14.96 -0.89
C LEU A 50 2.88 13.78 -1.38
N LEU A 51 2.26 12.61 -1.50
CA LEU A 51 2.79 11.47 -2.25
C LEU A 51 1.85 11.20 -3.42
N GLU A 52 2.36 11.40 -4.64
CA GLU A 52 1.63 11.08 -5.86
C GLU A 52 2.19 9.80 -6.45
N GLU A 53 1.30 8.85 -6.80
CA GLU A 53 1.65 7.63 -7.52
C GLU A 53 1.02 7.65 -8.91
N PHE A 54 1.80 7.25 -9.90
CA PHE A 54 1.37 7.09 -11.29
C PHE A 54 1.18 5.59 -11.56
N THR A 55 -0.07 5.22 -11.86
CA THR A 55 -0.55 3.85 -11.89
C THR A 55 -1.44 3.59 -13.12
N GLY A 56 -2.04 2.41 -13.22
CA GLY A 56 -3.04 2.03 -14.22
C GLY A 56 -3.56 0.61 -13.99
N GLN A 57 -4.81 0.34 -14.42
CA GLN A 57 -5.46 -0.96 -14.26
C GLN A 57 -4.73 -2.08 -15.00
N ASP A 58 -4.16 -1.80 -16.17
CA ASP A 58 -3.40 -2.78 -16.96
C ASP A 58 -1.93 -2.93 -16.51
N CYS A 59 -1.52 -2.19 -15.50
CA CYS A 59 -0.17 -2.25 -14.97
C CYS A 59 -0.02 -3.37 -13.94
N GLY A 60 0.52 -4.50 -14.35
CA GLY A 60 0.67 -5.67 -13.49
C GLY A 60 1.65 -5.55 -12.33
N TYR A 61 2.48 -4.51 -12.30
CA TYR A 61 3.40 -4.20 -11.19
C TYR A 61 2.85 -3.11 -10.25
N CYS A 62 1.72 -2.48 -10.60
CA CYS A 62 1.18 -1.37 -9.83
C CYS A 62 0.60 -1.76 -8.47
N PRO A 63 -0.02 -2.93 -8.26
CA PRO A 63 -0.42 -3.38 -6.92
C PRO A 63 0.75 -3.42 -5.93
N PHE A 64 1.94 -3.86 -6.37
CA PHE A 64 3.15 -3.78 -5.56
C PHE A 64 3.53 -2.33 -5.19
N GLY A 65 3.39 -1.41 -6.13
CA GLY A 65 3.62 0.02 -5.89
C GLY A 65 2.70 0.58 -4.83
N MET A 66 1.40 0.29 -4.96
CA MET A 66 0.37 0.70 -4.01
C MET A 66 0.63 0.17 -2.59
N ASP A 67 1.09 -1.08 -2.48
CA ASP A 67 1.49 -1.66 -1.19
C ASP A 67 2.69 -0.91 -0.58
N CYS A 68 3.72 -0.62 -1.37
CA CYS A 68 4.89 0.14 -0.89
C CYS A 68 4.50 1.54 -0.41
N VAL A 69 3.58 2.22 -1.13
CA VAL A 69 3.05 3.53 -0.73
C VAL A 69 2.26 3.41 0.56
N HIS A 70 1.35 2.44 0.66
CA HIS A 70 0.56 2.22 1.87
C HIS A 70 1.46 2.06 3.10
N ASP A 71 2.44 1.19 3.03
CA ASP A 71 3.35 0.92 4.15
C ASP A 71 4.19 2.12 4.56
N PHE A 72 4.56 2.94 3.59
CA PHE A 72 5.32 4.15 3.88
C PHE A 72 4.50 5.17 4.66
N VAL A 73 3.17 5.24 4.45
CA VAL A 73 2.30 6.28 5.04
C VAL A 73 1.38 5.79 6.14
N VAL A 74 1.13 4.48 6.30
CA VAL A 74 0.03 3.91 7.10
C VAL A 74 -0.06 4.42 8.55
N ASN A 75 1.06 4.72 9.18
CA ASN A 75 1.13 5.16 10.58
C ASN A 75 1.43 6.66 10.72
N ASP A 76 1.24 7.46 9.66
CA ASP A 76 1.66 8.85 9.65
C ASP A 76 0.61 9.74 8.95
N THR A 77 -0.14 10.48 9.75
CA THR A 77 -1.23 11.35 9.29
C THR A 77 -0.77 12.62 8.56
N ASN A 78 0.55 12.86 8.48
CA ASN A 78 1.12 14.00 7.78
C ASN A 78 1.24 13.77 6.27
N TRP A 79 0.77 12.62 5.77
CA TRP A 79 0.84 12.26 4.36
C TRP A 79 -0.53 12.29 3.70
N VAL A 80 -0.59 12.92 2.53
CA VAL A 80 -1.72 12.89 1.61
C VAL A 80 -1.30 12.10 0.37
N VAL A 81 -2.04 11.03 0.09
CA VAL A 81 -1.78 10.14 -1.06
C VAL A 81 -2.77 10.44 -2.17
N VAL A 82 -2.27 10.52 -3.40
CA VAL A 82 -3.06 10.73 -4.62
C VAL A 82 -2.54 9.81 -5.72
N LEU A 83 -3.43 9.07 -6.37
CA LEU A 83 -3.10 8.17 -7.47
C LEU A 83 -3.59 8.73 -8.80
N HIS A 84 -2.67 8.84 -9.74
CA HIS A 84 -2.93 9.25 -11.13
C HIS A 84 -3.00 8.02 -12.02
N HIS A 85 -4.20 7.64 -12.43
CA HIS A 85 -4.43 6.54 -13.38
C HIS A 85 -4.11 6.97 -14.81
N TYR A 86 -2.85 7.31 -15.05
CA TYR A 86 -2.29 7.69 -16.35
C TYR A 86 -0.79 7.44 -16.44
N GLY A 87 -0.27 6.56 -15.58
CA GLY A 87 1.17 6.24 -15.58
C GLY A 87 1.55 5.18 -16.60
N PHE A 88 0.57 4.43 -17.14
CA PHE A 88 0.78 3.34 -18.07
C PHE A 88 -0.06 3.52 -19.34
N SER A 89 -1.31 3.10 -19.34
CA SER A 89 -2.29 3.37 -20.40
C SER A 89 -3.53 4.04 -19.79
N PRO A 90 -4.34 4.76 -20.57
CA PRO A 90 -5.63 5.22 -20.06
C PRO A 90 -6.54 4.05 -19.67
N ASP A 91 -7.21 4.18 -18.53
CA ASP A 91 -8.14 3.21 -17.98
C ASP A 91 -9.44 3.87 -17.48
N HIS A 92 -10.33 3.13 -16.80
CA HIS A 92 -11.62 3.63 -16.32
C HIS A 92 -11.53 4.78 -15.30
N PHE A 93 -10.38 4.93 -14.62
CA PHE A 93 -10.14 5.98 -13.63
C PHE A 93 -9.30 7.12 -14.18
N SER A 94 -8.88 7.04 -15.43
CA SER A 94 -8.04 8.07 -16.06
C SER A 94 -8.81 9.38 -16.25
N VAL A 95 -8.18 10.48 -15.86
CA VAL A 95 -8.68 11.83 -16.07
C VAL A 95 -7.67 12.68 -16.84
N PRO A 96 -8.11 13.59 -17.77
CA PRO A 96 -7.19 14.35 -18.59
C PRO A 96 -6.18 15.20 -17.80
N GLY A 97 -6.55 15.68 -16.62
CA GLY A 97 -5.66 16.43 -15.74
C GLY A 97 -4.49 15.61 -15.23
N SER A 98 -4.70 14.31 -14.96
CA SER A 98 -3.63 13.38 -14.58
C SER A 98 -2.60 13.20 -15.68
N GLN A 99 -3.04 13.19 -16.95
CA GLN A 99 -2.12 13.14 -18.09
C GLN A 99 -1.19 14.37 -18.14
N GLN A 100 -1.73 15.56 -17.86
CA GLN A 100 -0.92 16.78 -17.86
C GLN A 100 0.17 16.72 -16.78
N ILE A 101 -0.16 16.25 -15.56
CA ILE A 101 0.80 16.10 -14.47
C ILE A 101 1.85 15.04 -14.82
N THR A 102 1.43 13.87 -15.32
CA THR A 102 2.32 12.77 -15.78
C THR A 102 3.32 13.30 -16.81
N SER A 103 2.84 14.04 -17.81
CA SER A 103 3.67 14.64 -18.86
C SER A 103 4.63 15.70 -18.31
N LYS A 104 4.17 16.57 -17.41
CA LYS A 104 4.97 17.64 -16.81
C LYS A 104 6.11 17.11 -15.95
N LEU A 105 5.91 15.94 -15.29
CA LEU A 105 6.92 15.24 -14.50
C LEU A 105 7.78 14.29 -15.35
N SER A 106 7.48 14.14 -16.64
CA SER A 106 8.17 13.23 -17.55
C SER A 106 8.15 11.79 -17.05
N VAL A 107 7.00 11.36 -16.49
CA VAL A 107 6.81 9.98 -16.04
C VAL A 107 6.69 9.07 -17.25
N GLY A 108 7.62 8.13 -17.40
CA GLY A 108 7.71 7.24 -18.57
C GLY A 108 7.17 5.83 -18.36
N GLY A 109 6.48 5.56 -17.25
CA GLY A 109 5.94 4.23 -16.94
C GLY A 109 5.23 4.20 -15.58
N ALA A 110 4.84 2.99 -15.16
CA ALA A 110 4.19 2.75 -13.88
C ALA A 110 4.69 1.40 -13.28
N PRO A 111 4.69 1.24 -11.92
CA PRO A 111 4.41 2.27 -10.92
C PRO A 111 5.57 3.24 -10.73
N ILE A 112 5.30 4.52 -10.68
CA ILE A 112 6.26 5.59 -10.37
C ILE A 112 5.63 6.51 -9.31
N ILE A 113 6.45 7.05 -8.42
CA ILE A 113 6.00 8.01 -7.40
C ILE A 113 6.81 9.30 -7.43
N THR A 114 6.23 10.35 -6.85
CA THR A 114 6.93 11.57 -6.48
C THR A 114 6.49 12.02 -5.08
N ILE A 115 7.40 12.63 -4.33
CA ILE A 115 7.11 13.20 -3.02
C ILE A 115 7.26 14.72 -3.10
N ASN A 116 6.19 15.44 -2.81
CA ASN A 116 6.12 16.90 -2.92
C ASN A 116 6.56 17.45 -4.30
N ARG A 117 6.52 16.63 -5.34
CA ARG A 117 7.06 16.95 -6.68
C ARG A 117 8.51 17.47 -6.61
N ASN A 118 9.27 17.00 -5.63
CA ASN A 118 10.61 17.46 -5.33
C ASN A 118 11.63 16.33 -5.34
N SER A 119 12.90 16.71 -5.43
CA SER A 119 14.00 15.77 -5.37
C SER A 119 14.05 15.09 -4.01
N THR A 120 14.01 13.76 -4.02
CA THR A 120 14.01 12.90 -2.84
C THR A 120 15.24 12.00 -2.89
N LYS A 121 15.94 11.87 -1.77
CA LYS A 121 17.09 10.98 -1.62
C LYS A 121 16.62 9.59 -1.21
N SER A 122 17.05 8.60 -1.94
CA SER A 122 16.87 7.17 -1.66
C SER A 122 18.14 6.41 -1.94
N GLN A 123 18.13 5.10 -1.85
CA GLN A 123 19.24 4.23 -2.20
C GLN A 123 19.76 4.41 -3.64
N ILE A 124 18.87 4.71 -4.61
CA ILE A 124 19.28 4.96 -6.01
C ILE A 124 19.84 6.35 -6.26
N GLY A 125 20.03 7.16 -5.21
CA GLY A 125 20.48 8.54 -5.31
C GLY A 125 19.36 9.55 -5.12
N VAL A 126 19.42 10.68 -5.83
CA VAL A 126 18.44 11.78 -5.74
C VAL A 126 17.61 11.84 -7.02
N ALA A 127 16.30 11.73 -6.89
CA ALA A 127 15.39 11.77 -8.02
C ALA A 127 14.06 12.45 -7.64
N THR A 128 13.41 13.10 -8.59
CA THR A 128 12.07 13.68 -8.39
C THR A 128 10.99 12.61 -8.54
N CYS A 129 11.16 11.69 -9.50
CA CYS A 129 10.28 10.57 -9.74
C CYS A 129 11.09 9.27 -9.66
N PHE A 130 10.58 8.26 -8.96
CA PHE A 130 11.26 6.99 -8.78
C PHE A 130 10.28 5.85 -8.51
N HIS A 131 10.74 4.62 -8.63
CA HIS A 131 9.94 3.42 -8.40
C HIS A 131 9.61 3.28 -6.89
N PRO A 132 8.33 3.00 -6.52
CA PRO A 132 7.89 2.93 -5.11
C PRO A 132 8.62 1.87 -4.28
N GLY A 133 9.16 0.82 -4.88
CA GLY A 133 9.99 -0.17 -4.20
C GLY A 133 11.23 0.40 -3.49
N TYR A 134 11.61 1.65 -3.76
CA TYR A 134 12.70 2.34 -3.03
C TYR A 134 12.22 3.13 -1.81
N LEU A 135 10.91 3.22 -1.55
CA LEU A 135 10.35 3.91 -0.37
C LEU A 135 10.93 3.42 0.97
N PRO A 136 11.17 2.11 1.19
CA PRO A 136 11.80 1.65 2.42
C PRO A 136 13.18 2.26 2.71
N THR A 137 13.86 2.78 1.68
CA THR A 137 15.19 3.42 1.79
C THR A 137 15.12 4.95 1.93
N VAL A 138 13.92 5.52 1.88
CA VAL A 138 13.66 6.95 2.01
C VAL A 138 13.55 7.33 3.49
N SER A 139 14.51 8.11 4.00
CA SER A 139 14.39 8.64 5.36
C SER A 139 13.37 9.77 5.41
N LYS A 140 12.37 9.66 6.28
CA LYS A 140 11.37 10.71 6.50
C LYS A 140 11.97 11.99 7.08
N THR A 141 13.13 11.91 7.75
CA THR A 141 13.81 13.07 8.34
C THR A 141 14.38 14.06 7.30
N GLN A 142 14.39 13.70 6.01
CA GLN A 142 14.78 14.65 4.95
C GLN A 142 13.70 15.65 4.60
N PHE A 143 12.46 15.45 5.07
CA PHE A 143 11.34 16.32 4.77
C PHE A 143 11.17 17.38 5.87
N ALA A 144 10.88 18.62 5.48
CA ALA A 144 10.68 19.71 6.42
C ALA A 144 9.40 19.51 7.24
N GLU A 145 9.46 19.68 8.55
CA GLU A 145 8.30 19.56 9.46
C GLU A 145 7.39 20.80 9.42
N THR A 146 7.89 21.91 8.93
CA THR A 146 7.17 23.17 8.85
C THR A 146 7.24 23.83 7.46
N THR A 147 6.33 24.76 7.21
CA THR A 147 6.23 25.51 5.96
C THR A 147 5.74 26.94 6.22
N TYR A 148 5.91 27.80 5.23
CA TYR A 148 5.49 29.20 5.29
C TYR A 148 4.07 29.46 4.78
N ALA A 149 3.34 28.43 4.37
CA ALA A 149 1.97 28.56 3.89
C ALA A 149 1.03 27.54 4.54
N SER A 150 -0.20 27.94 4.78
CA SER A 150 -1.26 27.05 5.25
C SER A 150 -2.29 26.80 4.16
N VAL A 151 -2.99 25.68 4.25
CA VAL A 151 -4.17 25.33 3.44
C VAL A 151 -5.27 24.86 4.39
N VAL A 152 -6.44 25.45 4.28
CA VAL A 152 -7.65 25.08 5.01
C VAL A 152 -8.73 24.79 3.99
N ILE A 153 -9.38 23.63 4.13
CA ILE A 153 -10.51 23.23 3.27
C ILE A 153 -11.78 23.25 4.11
N ALA A 154 -12.77 24.03 3.69
CA ALA A 154 -14.13 23.99 4.19
C ALA A 154 -15.05 23.55 3.04
N ASN A 155 -15.85 22.51 3.26
CA ASN A 155 -16.74 22.02 2.22
C ASN A 155 -18.12 21.65 2.78
N THR A 156 -19.12 21.75 1.93
CA THR A 156 -20.49 21.26 2.17
C THR A 156 -20.92 20.39 1.01
N TYR A 157 -21.67 19.34 1.30
CA TYR A 157 -22.23 18.45 0.31
C TYR A 157 -23.73 18.33 0.46
N ASP A 158 -24.47 18.62 -0.59
CA ASP A 158 -25.92 18.40 -0.68
C ASP A 158 -26.18 17.08 -1.39
N ALA A 159 -26.63 16.07 -0.63
CA ALA A 159 -26.87 14.73 -1.14
C ALA A 159 -28.03 14.67 -2.18
N ALA A 160 -29.01 15.59 -2.12
CA ALA A 160 -30.14 15.58 -3.04
C ALA A 160 -29.74 16.07 -4.44
N SER A 161 -28.96 17.13 -4.53
CA SER A 161 -28.42 17.64 -5.80
C SER A 161 -27.06 17.07 -6.15
N ARG A 162 -26.44 16.31 -5.23
CA ARG A 162 -25.04 15.80 -5.31
C ARG A 162 -24.04 16.93 -5.53
N THR A 163 -24.32 18.11 -5.02
CA THR A 163 -23.49 19.29 -5.19
C THR A 163 -22.51 19.44 -4.04
N LEU A 164 -21.23 19.41 -4.35
CA LEU A 164 -20.11 19.71 -3.47
C LEU A 164 -19.72 21.17 -3.68
N LYS A 165 -19.73 21.97 -2.59
CA LYS A 165 -19.15 23.33 -2.55
C LYS A 165 -17.90 23.29 -1.69
N VAL A 166 -16.83 23.89 -2.18
CA VAL A 166 -15.50 23.87 -1.56
C VAL A 166 -15.01 25.30 -1.43
N HIS A 167 -14.71 25.71 -0.21
CA HIS A 167 -13.98 26.94 0.08
C HIS A 167 -12.57 26.56 0.55
N ILE A 168 -11.55 27.07 -0.13
CA ILE A 168 -10.14 26.85 0.21
C ILE A 168 -9.57 28.21 0.61
N SER A 169 -8.94 28.26 1.78
CA SER A 169 -8.32 29.49 2.29
C SER A 169 -7.03 29.19 3.03
N GLY A 170 -6.26 30.22 3.34
CA GLY A 170 -5.04 30.08 4.12
C GLY A 170 -4.25 31.37 4.20
N LEU A 171 -3.06 31.26 4.79
CA LEU A 171 -2.10 32.31 4.93
C LEU A 171 -0.79 31.97 4.23
N VAL A 172 -0.11 32.98 3.70
CA VAL A 172 1.23 32.83 3.13
C VAL A 172 2.14 33.85 3.85
N LEU A 173 3.12 33.32 4.60
CA LEU A 173 4.04 34.12 5.41
C LEU A 173 5.17 34.73 4.55
N GLY A 174 5.70 35.84 5.03
CA GLY A 174 6.81 36.55 4.41
C GLY A 174 6.38 37.90 3.77
N ASP A 175 7.30 38.85 3.71
CA ASP A 175 7.03 40.19 3.21
C ASP A 175 6.78 40.26 1.69
N GLN A 176 7.34 39.30 0.97
CA GLN A 176 7.13 39.11 -0.47
C GLN A 176 6.96 37.62 -0.77
N PRO A 177 5.76 37.09 -0.53
CA PRO A 177 5.53 35.66 -0.79
C PRO A 177 5.71 35.35 -2.29
N PRO A 178 6.26 34.17 -2.63
CA PRO A 178 6.37 33.75 -4.02
C PRO A 178 4.99 33.63 -4.67
N ALA A 179 4.96 33.72 -6.00
CA ALA A 179 3.74 33.46 -6.77
C ALA A 179 3.37 31.99 -6.68
N LEU A 180 2.46 31.64 -5.73
CA LEU A 180 2.01 30.31 -5.52
C LEU A 180 0.87 29.92 -6.45
N LYS A 181 0.79 28.64 -6.77
CA LYS A 181 -0.33 28.03 -7.47
C LYS A 181 -1.08 27.07 -6.57
N LEU A 182 -2.39 27.16 -6.61
CA LEU A 182 -3.32 26.25 -5.95
C LEU A 182 -3.76 25.18 -6.95
N THR A 183 -3.57 23.91 -6.62
CA THR A 183 -4.22 22.77 -7.28
C THR A 183 -5.22 22.18 -6.31
N ALA A 184 -6.48 22.08 -6.73
CA ALA A 184 -7.54 21.41 -5.98
C ALA A 184 -8.16 20.32 -6.82
N LEU A 185 -8.41 19.17 -6.21
CA LEU A 185 -8.97 18.00 -6.87
C LEU A 185 -9.87 17.20 -5.91
N VAL A 186 -10.68 16.31 -6.49
CA VAL A 186 -11.43 15.29 -5.76
C VAL A 186 -10.82 13.93 -6.06
N LYS A 187 -10.52 13.16 -5.03
CA LYS A 187 -10.14 11.75 -5.11
C LYS A 187 -11.23 10.86 -4.54
N GLU A 188 -11.28 9.62 -5.00
CA GLU A 188 -12.20 8.59 -4.52
C GLU A 188 -11.45 7.33 -4.14
N SER A 189 -11.98 6.58 -3.17
CA SER A 189 -11.45 5.30 -2.73
C SER A 189 -12.57 4.26 -2.66
N GLY A 190 -12.20 2.97 -2.56
CA GLY A 190 -13.19 1.89 -2.41
C GLY A 190 -13.87 1.47 -3.71
N MET A 191 -13.42 1.97 -4.85
CA MET A 191 -13.96 1.59 -6.16
C MET A 191 -13.53 0.16 -6.50
N ILE A 192 -14.49 -0.66 -6.94
CA ILE A 192 -14.25 -2.05 -7.31
C ILE A 192 -14.21 -2.16 -8.83
N ASP A 193 -13.07 -2.60 -9.37
CA ASP A 193 -12.88 -2.83 -10.80
C ASP A 193 -11.71 -3.79 -11.03
N TYR A 194 -11.42 -4.13 -12.28
CA TYR A 194 -10.28 -4.94 -12.68
C TYR A 194 -8.94 -4.28 -12.31
N GLN A 195 -7.94 -5.11 -11.99
CA GLN A 195 -6.53 -4.70 -11.86
C GLN A 195 -5.62 -5.84 -12.29
N ALA A 196 -4.76 -5.60 -13.25
CA ALA A 196 -3.67 -6.51 -13.58
C ALA A 196 -2.71 -6.63 -12.38
N ASP A 197 -2.27 -7.85 -12.09
CA ASP A 197 -1.33 -8.10 -11.00
C ASP A 197 -0.45 -9.30 -11.34
N PHE A 198 0.74 -9.03 -11.88
CA PHE A 198 1.67 -10.08 -12.28
C PHE A 198 2.28 -10.84 -11.10
N TYR A 199 2.15 -10.30 -9.87
CA TYR A 199 2.65 -10.96 -8.68
C TYR A 199 1.67 -11.97 -8.09
N ASN A 200 0.36 -11.66 -8.11
CA ASN A 200 -0.64 -12.49 -7.45
C ASN A 200 -1.43 -13.35 -8.41
N THR A 201 -1.74 -12.85 -9.62
CA THR A 201 -2.54 -13.59 -10.59
C THR A 201 -2.07 -13.28 -11.99
N TYR A 202 -2.04 -14.31 -12.85
CA TYR A 202 -1.67 -14.11 -14.25
C TYR A 202 -2.64 -13.21 -15.01
N GLU A 203 -3.94 -13.27 -14.71
CA GLU A 203 -4.97 -12.46 -15.36
C GLU A 203 -5.38 -11.22 -14.60
N GLY A 204 -4.81 -11.03 -13.41
CA GLY A 204 -5.19 -9.94 -12.53
C GLY A 204 -6.41 -10.26 -11.67
N TRP A 205 -6.84 -9.27 -10.93
CA TRP A 205 -8.01 -9.29 -10.09
C TRP A 205 -9.23 -8.87 -10.91
N GLN A 206 -10.29 -9.64 -10.91
CA GLN A 206 -11.56 -9.21 -11.48
C GLN A 206 -12.25 -8.16 -10.60
N GLU A 207 -12.08 -8.30 -9.30
CA GLU A 207 -12.55 -7.36 -8.32
C GLU A 207 -11.35 -6.92 -7.45
N PHE A 208 -10.91 -5.69 -7.66
CA PHE A 208 -9.84 -5.04 -6.89
C PHE A 208 -10.37 -3.73 -6.35
N ARG A 209 -10.10 -3.46 -5.07
CA ARG A 209 -10.46 -2.20 -4.44
C ARG A 209 -9.40 -1.15 -4.75
N HIS A 210 -9.76 -0.19 -5.61
CA HIS A 210 -8.91 0.96 -5.92
C HIS A 210 -9.16 2.09 -4.91
N CYS A 211 -8.09 2.73 -4.46
CA CYS A 211 -8.15 3.80 -3.47
C CYS A 211 -7.35 5.02 -3.94
N ASN A 212 -7.69 6.19 -3.39
CA ASN A 212 -6.99 7.46 -3.61
C ASN A 212 -6.88 7.90 -5.08
N ALA A 213 -7.69 7.37 -5.99
CA ALA A 213 -7.65 7.74 -7.40
C ALA A 213 -8.23 9.15 -7.64
N VAL A 214 -7.53 9.96 -8.43
CA VAL A 214 -8.03 11.27 -8.88
C VAL A 214 -9.26 11.07 -9.76
N ARG A 215 -10.33 11.81 -9.44
CA ARG A 215 -11.60 11.75 -10.19
C ARG A 215 -11.91 13.02 -10.95
N ALA A 216 -11.57 14.17 -10.36
CA ALA A 216 -11.73 15.48 -11.02
C ALA A 216 -10.76 16.51 -10.46
N PHE A 217 -10.41 17.50 -11.26
CA PHE A 217 -9.74 18.70 -10.84
C PHE A 217 -10.78 19.82 -10.69
N LEU A 218 -10.68 20.58 -9.60
CA LEU A 218 -11.48 21.79 -9.35
C LEU A 218 -10.78 23.03 -9.91
N THR A 219 -9.46 22.95 -10.12
CA THR A 219 -8.61 23.97 -10.71
C THR A 219 -8.03 23.49 -12.03
N GLU A 220 -7.21 24.32 -12.67
CA GLU A 220 -6.28 23.82 -13.68
C GLU A 220 -5.36 22.74 -13.07
N PRO A 221 -5.09 21.62 -13.75
CA PRO A 221 -4.31 20.52 -13.19
C PRO A 221 -2.88 20.89 -12.77
N LEU A 222 -2.26 21.84 -13.49
CA LEU A 222 -0.93 22.37 -13.17
C LEU A 222 -0.97 23.54 -12.18
N GLY A 223 -2.13 23.82 -11.61
CA GLY A 223 -2.37 24.87 -10.61
C GLY A 223 -2.81 26.21 -11.19
N THR A 224 -3.70 26.87 -10.46
CA THR A 224 -4.15 28.24 -10.72
C THR A 224 -3.41 29.19 -9.80
N THR A 225 -2.86 30.29 -10.33
CA THR A 225 -2.17 31.29 -9.53
C THR A 225 -3.13 31.92 -8.51
N ILE A 226 -2.74 31.93 -7.25
CA ILE A 226 -3.49 32.62 -6.18
C ILE A 226 -3.04 34.05 -6.02
N THR A 227 -3.97 34.91 -5.57
CA THR A 227 -3.67 36.25 -5.13
C THR A 227 -3.63 36.27 -3.61
N VAL A 228 -2.51 36.69 -3.04
CA VAL A 228 -2.34 36.88 -1.61
C VAL A 228 -2.62 38.35 -1.28
N ALA A 229 -3.56 38.59 -0.36
CA ALA A 229 -3.91 39.92 0.09
C ALA A 229 -2.85 40.54 1.04
N ASP A 230 -2.95 41.83 1.33
CA ASP A 230 -2.01 42.55 2.23
C ASP A 230 -1.98 41.96 3.65
N ASN A 231 -3.05 41.29 4.07
CA ASN A 231 -3.14 40.56 5.36
C ASN A 231 -2.60 39.14 5.28
N HIS A 232 -1.85 38.80 4.24
CA HIS A 232 -1.28 37.48 3.96
C HIS A 232 -2.30 36.37 3.62
N ALA A 233 -3.60 36.71 3.54
CA ALA A 233 -4.64 35.71 3.28
C ALA A 233 -4.85 35.49 1.78
N TYR A 234 -5.27 34.28 1.43
CA TYR A 234 -5.83 33.91 0.12
C TYR A 234 -7.08 33.07 0.31
N GLU A 235 -7.96 33.10 -0.67
CA GLU A 235 -9.16 32.26 -0.72
C GLU A 235 -9.56 31.95 -2.16
N ALA A 236 -10.29 30.83 -2.32
CA ALA A 236 -10.84 30.39 -3.59
C ALA A 236 -12.05 29.48 -3.35
N ASP A 237 -13.09 29.64 -4.18
CA ASP A 237 -14.33 28.86 -4.11
C ASP A 237 -14.51 28.02 -5.36
N TYR A 238 -14.99 26.79 -5.15
CA TYR A 238 -15.27 25.83 -6.23
C TYR A 238 -16.59 25.13 -5.98
N GLU A 239 -17.20 24.65 -7.07
CA GLU A 239 -18.40 23.84 -7.01
C GLU A 239 -18.28 22.67 -8.01
N LEU A 240 -18.72 21.48 -7.59
CA LEU A 240 -18.73 20.28 -8.42
C LEU A 240 -20.01 19.47 -8.14
N THR A 241 -20.75 19.13 -9.18
CA THR A 241 -21.79 18.09 -9.07
C THR A 241 -21.15 16.70 -9.23
N LEU A 242 -21.18 15.88 -8.18
CA LEU A 242 -20.61 14.54 -8.23
C LEU A 242 -21.42 13.64 -9.16
N PRO A 243 -20.79 12.94 -10.11
CA PRO A 243 -21.44 11.92 -10.91
C PRO A 243 -22.15 10.86 -10.07
N GLN A 244 -23.24 10.29 -10.57
CA GLN A 244 -24.03 9.27 -9.86
C GLN A 244 -23.23 8.00 -9.53
N THR A 245 -22.16 7.74 -10.29
CA THR A 245 -21.27 6.58 -10.12
C THR A 245 -20.23 6.75 -9.01
N TRP A 246 -20.15 7.93 -8.39
CA TRP A 246 -19.18 8.16 -7.31
C TRP A 246 -19.87 8.01 -5.95
N GLU A 247 -19.18 7.38 -5.01
CA GLU A 247 -19.61 7.26 -3.62
C GLU A 247 -19.09 8.45 -2.82
N ALA A 248 -19.97 9.42 -2.52
CA ALA A 248 -19.58 10.67 -1.86
C ALA A 248 -18.88 10.44 -0.50
N ASP A 249 -19.30 9.40 0.25
CA ASP A 249 -18.69 9.00 1.52
C ASP A 249 -17.25 8.51 1.37
N ASN A 250 -16.86 8.09 0.17
CA ASN A 250 -15.53 7.62 -0.18
C ASN A 250 -14.70 8.68 -0.88
N CYS A 251 -15.24 9.88 -1.08
CA CYS A 251 -14.56 10.99 -1.74
C CYS A 251 -13.90 11.95 -0.74
N ALA A 252 -12.78 12.51 -1.14
CA ALA A 252 -12.11 13.58 -0.42
C ALA A 252 -11.66 14.69 -1.37
N VAL A 253 -11.76 15.94 -0.90
CA VAL A 253 -11.11 17.09 -1.52
C VAL A 253 -9.65 17.09 -1.10
N VAL A 254 -8.74 17.28 -2.04
CA VAL A 254 -7.33 17.54 -1.81
C VAL A 254 -7.00 18.92 -2.36
N ALA A 255 -6.32 19.74 -1.58
CA ALA A 255 -5.83 21.04 -2.00
C ALA A 255 -4.34 21.17 -1.68
N LEU A 256 -3.55 21.62 -2.64
CA LEU A 256 -2.12 21.81 -2.46
C LEU A 256 -1.68 23.16 -3.03
N LEU A 257 -0.69 23.76 -2.36
CA LEU A 257 0.04 24.92 -2.86
C LEU A 257 1.41 24.46 -3.37
N SER A 258 1.82 25.01 -4.49
CA SER A 258 3.15 24.79 -5.07
C SER A 258 3.79 26.08 -5.55
N ASP A 259 5.12 26.14 -5.53
CA ASP A 259 5.90 27.19 -6.17
C ASP A 259 5.92 26.90 -7.69
N ASP A 260 5.16 27.69 -8.45
CA ASP A 260 4.72 27.34 -9.80
C ASP A 260 4.06 25.95 -9.82
N PHE A 261 4.69 24.94 -10.40
CA PHE A 261 4.23 23.56 -10.41
C PHE A 261 4.90 22.70 -9.31
N ARG A 262 6.12 23.05 -8.92
CA ARG A 262 6.97 22.36 -7.94
C ARG A 262 8.04 23.25 -7.33
N PRO A 263 8.45 23.02 -6.07
CA PRO A 263 7.98 21.98 -5.15
C PRO A 263 6.59 22.26 -4.58
N VAL A 264 5.95 21.21 -4.05
CA VAL A 264 4.73 21.38 -3.24
C VAL A 264 5.13 21.95 -1.88
N VAL A 265 4.52 23.07 -1.54
CA VAL A 265 4.77 23.85 -0.32
C VAL A 265 3.93 23.30 0.83
N GLN A 266 2.64 23.07 0.57
CA GLN A 266 1.69 22.56 1.55
C GLN A 266 0.60 21.75 0.85
N VAL A 267 0.04 20.78 1.56
CA VAL A 267 -1.11 19.99 1.10
C VAL A 267 -2.06 19.71 2.25
N GLU A 268 -3.34 19.66 1.96
CA GLU A 268 -4.39 19.27 2.89
C GLU A 268 -5.44 18.42 2.19
N GLN A 269 -6.15 17.57 2.97
CA GLN A 269 -7.29 16.81 2.46
C GLN A 269 -8.45 16.85 3.45
N ARG A 270 -9.68 16.78 2.92
CA ARG A 270 -10.89 16.74 3.72
C ARG A 270 -11.95 15.85 3.08
N PRO A 271 -12.61 14.95 3.84
CA PRO A 271 -13.74 14.16 3.33
C PRO A 271 -14.83 15.04 2.74
N VAL A 272 -15.44 14.60 1.63
CA VAL A 272 -16.59 15.28 1.01
C VAL A 272 -17.78 15.30 1.94
N VAL A 273 -18.09 14.15 2.54
CA VAL A 273 -19.12 14.02 3.58
C VAL A 273 -18.46 14.07 4.95
N PRO A 274 -18.84 15.01 5.82
CA PRO A 274 -18.25 15.13 7.16
C PRO A 274 -18.39 13.84 7.98
N ASN A 275 -17.38 13.53 8.78
CA ASN A 275 -17.32 12.35 9.65
C ASN A 275 -17.32 10.98 8.94
N THR A 276 -17.05 10.96 7.65
CA THR A 276 -16.76 9.74 6.91
C THR A 276 -15.24 9.58 6.75
N ALA A 277 -14.80 8.38 6.42
CA ALA A 277 -13.38 8.12 6.15
C ALA A 277 -12.87 8.89 4.92
N GLY A 278 -13.77 9.38 4.04
CA GLY A 278 -13.40 10.10 2.83
C GLY A 278 -12.33 9.38 2.01
N GLY A 279 -12.30 8.05 2.07
CA GLY A 279 -11.30 7.23 1.41
C GLY A 279 -9.89 7.25 2.04
N ALA A 280 -9.64 8.06 3.06
CA ALA A 280 -8.30 8.24 3.62
C ALA A 280 -7.69 6.97 4.27
N ASN A 281 -8.54 6.08 4.78
CA ASN A 281 -8.13 4.86 5.49
C ASN A 281 -8.43 3.57 4.72
N LEU A 282 -8.95 3.66 3.49
CA LEU A 282 -9.20 2.48 2.68
C LEU A 282 -7.89 2.01 2.02
N VAL A 283 -7.69 0.71 2.03
CA VAL A 283 -6.50 0.05 1.52
C VAL A 283 -6.83 -0.58 0.18
N HIS A 284 -5.90 -0.49 -0.77
CA HIS A 284 -5.95 -1.28 -2.00
C HIS A 284 -6.00 -2.77 -1.66
N GLU A 285 -6.90 -3.52 -2.27
CA GLU A 285 -7.08 -4.93 -1.95
C GLU A 285 -7.67 -5.69 -3.13
N GLY A 286 -7.07 -6.83 -3.46
CA GLY A 286 -7.68 -7.80 -4.35
C GLY A 286 -8.79 -8.57 -3.63
N LEU A 287 -10.00 -8.54 -4.16
CA LEU A 287 -11.19 -9.13 -3.54
C LEU A 287 -11.58 -10.44 -4.22
N LYS A 288 -11.30 -10.58 -5.51
CA LYS A 288 -11.66 -11.77 -6.27
C LYS A 288 -10.62 -12.07 -7.34
N ILE A 289 -9.97 -13.20 -7.16
CA ILE A 289 -9.02 -13.76 -8.14
C ILE A 289 -9.80 -14.53 -9.20
N VAL A 290 -9.35 -14.46 -10.45
CA VAL A 290 -9.76 -15.45 -11.46
C VAL A 290 -9.08 -16.78 -11.10
N PRO A 291 -9.81 -17.85 -10.86
CA PRO A 291 -9.20 -19.15 -10.64
C PRO A 291 -8.30 -19.52 -11.84
N ILE A 292 -7.03 -19.80 -11.59
CA ILE A 292 -6.08 -20.25 -12.62
C ILE A 292 -6.48 -21.60 -13.21
N ALA A 293 -7.43 -22.31 -12.59
CA ALA A 293 -7.92 -23.61 -13.04
C ALA A 293 -8.33 -23.66 -14.51
N ASP A 294 -8.79 -22.52 -15.09
CA ASP A 294 -9.15 -22.43 -16.49
C ASP A 294 -7.94 -22.14 -17.44
N TYR A 295 -6.75 -21.91 -16.88
CA TYR A 295 -5.61 -21.35 -17.61
C TYR A 295 -4.53 -22.34 -18.00
N TYR A 296 -4.46 -23.51 -17.39
CA TYR A 296 -3.43 -24.51 -17.68
C TYR A 296 -3.97 -25.92 -17.77
N PRO A 297 -4.34 -26.32 -18.96
CA PRO A 297 -3.82 -27.59 -19.42
C PRO A 297 -2.44 -27.28 -20.02
N GLU A 298 -1.35 -27.40 -19.26
CA GLU A 298 -0.05 -27.63 -19.88
C GLU A 298 -0.24 -28.76 -20.88
N PRO A 299 0.17 -28.62 -22.16
CA PRO A 299 0.14 -29.75 -23.08
C PRO A 299 1.06 -30.84 -22.51
N GLY A 300 0.49 -31.86 -21.88
CA GLY A 300 1.23 -32.95 -21.27
C GLY A 300 1.22 -33.02 -19.73
N ALA A 301 0.62 -32.09 -19.01
CA ALA A 301 0.34 -32.27 -17.57
C ALA A 301 -0.85 -33.24 -17.43
N THR A 302 -0.57 -34.49 -17.15
CA THR A 302 -1.56 -35.57 -17.07
C THR A 302 -2.35 -35.57 -15.76
N THR A 303 -2.15 -34.59 -14.87
CA THR A 303 -2.93 -34.43 -13.65
C THR A 303 -3.22 -32.96 -13.41
N SER A 304 -4.49 -32.58 -13.61
CA SER A 304 -5.03 -31.35 -13.07
C SER A 304 -4.97 -31.40 -11.54
N PRO A 305 -4.54 -30.35 -10.83
CA PRO A 305 -4.69 -30.27 -9.37
C PRO A 305 -6.15 -30.46 -8.90
N ALA A 306 -7.12 -30.28 -9.80
CA ALA A 306 -8.54 -30.56 -9.55
C ALA A 306 -8.86 -32.04 -9.25
N ASP A 307 -7.98 -32.96 -9.64
CA ASP A 307 -8.15 -34.38 -9.32
C ASP A 307 -7.76 -34.72 -7.86
N TYR A 308 -7.09 -33.80 -7.17
CA TYR A 308 -6.81 -33.89 -5.75
C TYR A 308 -7.80 -33.02 -4.96
N SER A 309 -9.07 -33.43 -4.96
CA SER A 309 -10.11 -32.79 -4.16
C SER A 309 -9.82 -33.02 -2.66
N GLY A 310 -9.48 -31.94 -1.99
CA GLY A 310 -9.06 -31.92 -0.60
C GLY A 310 -7.55 -32.01 -0.50
N MET A 311 -6.87 -30.85 -0.44
CA MET A 311 -5.50 -30.84 0.01
C MET A 311 -5.43 -31.46 1.39
N PRO A 312 -4.60 -32.48 1.58
CA PRO A 312 -4.43 -33.05 2.89
C PRO A 312 -3.91 -31.96 3.83
N THR A 313 -4.47 -31.90 5.01
CA THR A 313 -3.83 -31.24 6.13
C THR A 313 -2.57 -32.03 6.43
N ASP A 314 -1.41 -31.53 6.04
CA ASP A 314 -0.17 -32.24 6.18
C ASP A 314 0.68 -31.73 7.34
N THR A 315 1.12 -32.66 8.16
CA THR A 315 2.15 -32.42 9.16
C THR A 315 3.52 -32.65 8.53
N LEU A 316 4.34 -31.59 8.47
CA LEU A 316 5.71 -31.65 7.99
C LEU A 316 6.66 -31.70 9.19
N THR A 317 7.30 -32.86 9.40
CA THR A 317 8.01 -33.18 10.65
C THR A 317 9.47 -32.74 10.67
N ALA A 318 10.02 -32.33 9.54
CA ALA A 318 11.38 -31.82 9.45
C ALA A 318 11.36 -30.47 8.75
N ALA A 319 11.87 -29.44 9.41
CA ALA A 319 11.98 -28.11 8.84
C ALA A 319 13.37 -27.51 9.09
N SER A 320 13.99 -26.97 8.05
CA SER A 320 15.28 -26.29 8.10
C SER A 320 15.19 -24.97 7.33
N ALA A 321 15.86 -23.93 7.82
CA ALA A 321 15.88 -22.64 7.17
C ALA A 321 17.29 -22.12 6.96
N TYR A 322 17.52 -21.56 5.80
CA TYR A 322 18.72 -20.83 5.40
C TYR A 322 18.33 -19.40 5.05
N TYR A 323 19.23 -18.45 5.22
CA TYR A 323 18.96 -17.08 4.76
C TYR A 323 20.07 -16.53 3.86
N LYS A 324 19.71 -15.54 3.08
CA LYS A 324 20.62 -14.72 2.29
C LYS A 324 20.32 -13.24 2.55
N THR A 325 21.35 -12.49 2.90
CA THR A 325 21.26 -11.05 3.08
C THR A 325 21.26 -10.34 1.73
N TYR A 326 20.25 -9.55 1.49
CA TYR A 326 20.12 -8.65 0.34
C TYR A 326 20.25 -7.20 0.84
N ALA A 327 21.50 -6.78 1.06
CA ALA A 327 21.81 -5.46 1.62
C ALA A 327 21.24 -4.30 0.80
N ASP A 328 21.23 -4.44 -0.52
CA ASP A 328 20.69 -3.42 -1.44
C ASP A 328 19.17 -3.25 -1.31
N TYR A 329 18.45 -4.23 -0.77
CA TYR A 329 17.02 -4.23 -0.58
C TYR A 329 16.60 -4.11 0.90
N GLY A 330 17.55 -4.16 1.82
CA GLY A 330 17.29 -3.95 3.25
C GLY A 330 16.67 -5.13 4.00
N PHE A 331 16.77 -6.37 3.48
CA PHE A 331 16.18 -7.55 4.10
C PHE A 331 17.07 -8.79 4.02
N ASN A 332 16.77 -9.76 4.89
CA ASN A 332 17.17 -11.16 4.75
C ASN A 332 16.03 -11.95 4.10
N LEU A 333 16.35 -12.71 3.04
CA LEU A 333 15.44 -13.71 2.48
C LEU A 333 15.77 -15.06 3.09
N TRP A 334 14.79 -15.63 3.78
CA TRP A 334 14.82 -16.99 4.32
C TRP A 334 14.17 -17.96 3.35
N GLU A 335 14.81 -19.09 3.13
CA GLU A 335 14.25 -20.26 2.47
C GLU A 335 14.03 -21.35 3.52
N ILE A 336 12.76 -21.69 3.77
CA ILE A 336 12.35 -22.72 4.72
C ILE A 336 11.99 -23.96 3.92
N LEU A 337 12.70 -25.06 4.17
CA LEU A 337 12.45 -26.36 3.57
C LEU A 337 11.84 -27.28 4.64
N ALA A 338 10.60 -27.69 4.42
CA ALA A 338 9.89 -28.58 5.34
C ALA A 338 9.36 -29.81 4.59
N TYR A 339 9.46 -30.98 5.18
CA TYR A 339 9.02 -32.24 4.57
C TYR A 339 8.64 -33.28 5.61
N ASN A 340 7.94 -34.33 5.18
CA ASN A 340 7.64 -35.48 6.03
C ASN A 340 8.25 -36.75 5.45
N PRO A 341 9.41 -37.19 5.94
CA PRO A 341 10.09 -38.38 5.41
C PRO A 341 9.33 -39.72 5.74
N ASN A 342 8.40 -39.66 6.67
CA ASN A 342 7.64 -40.86 7.11
C ASN A 342 6.34 -41.10 6.31
N VAL A 343 5.98 -40.12 5.44
CA VAL A 343 4.80 -40.22 4.58
C VAL A 343 5.25 -40.42 3.15
N THR A 344 4.71 -41.45 2.51
CA THR A 344 4.91 -41.70 1.09
C THR A 344 3.56 -41.77 0.40
N VAL A 345 3.39 -40.92 -0.63
CA VAL A 345 2.22 -40.93 -1.51
C VAL A 345 2.63 -41.41 -2.90
N SER A 346 1.70 -42.04 -3.62
CA SER A 346 1.94 -42.44 -5.01
C SER A 346 1.31 -41.42 -5.94
N VAL A 347 2.12 -40.80 -6.78
CA VAL A 347 1.68 -39.87 -7.83
C VAL A 347 2.17 -40.44 -9.17
N ASN A 348 1.25 -40.75 -10.08
CA ASN A 348 1.59 -41.30 -11.39
C ASN A 348 2.57 -42.50 -11.31
N ASN A 349 2.34 -43.43 -10.37
CA ASN A 349 3.19 -44.55 -10.04
C ASN A 349 4.61 -44.19 -9.51
N THR A 350 4.84 -42.91 -9.17
CA THR A 350 6.06 -42.46 -8.54
C THR A 350 5.84 -42.33 -7.02
N ALA A 351 6.75 -42.91 -6.24
CA ALA A 351 6.74 -42.73 -4.78
C ALA A 351 7.24 -41.28 -4.46
N CYS A 352 6.41 -40.51 -3.76
CA CYS A 352 6.66 -39.13 -3.42
C CYS A 352 6.55 -38.89 -1.91
N VAL A 353 7.19 -37.85 -1.44
CA VAL A 353 7.05 -37.33 -0.09
C VAL A 353 6.46 -35.91 -0.11
N PRO A 354 5.62 -35.54 0.88
CA PRO A 354 5.13 -34.17 1.02
C PRO A 354 6.28 -33.24 1.35
N PHE A 355 6.32 -32.11 0.66
CA PHE A 355 7.39 -31.12 0.77
C PHE A 355 6.84 -29.71 0.65
N ALA A 356 7.29 -28.79 1.51
CA ALA A 356 7.03 -27.38 1.39
C ALA A 356 8.34 -26.61 1.28
N GLN A 357 8.35 -25.61 0.41
CA GLN A 357 9.42 -24.63 0.26
C GLN A 357 8.79 -23.26 0.45
N LEU A 358 9.12 -22.61 1.56
CA LEU A 358 8.53 -21.36 1.95
C LEU A 358 9.59 -20.28 1.98
N TYR A 359 9.22 -19.09 1.52
CA TYR A 359 10.10 -17.92 1.52
C TYR A 359 9.56 -16.86 2.47
N LEU A 360 10.46 -16.26 3.25
CA LEU A 360 10.15 -15.28 4.27
C LEU A 360 11.17 -14.13 4.24
N PHE A 361 10.70 -12.90 4.37
CA PHE A 361 11.55 -11.72 4.47
C PHE A 361 11.57 -11.20 5.90
N THR A 362 12.78 -10.99 6.43
CA THR A 362 12.97 -10.39 7.75
C THR A 362 13.96 -9.22 7.69
N SER A 363 14.15 -8.51 8.80
CA SER A 363 15.18 -7.48 8.89
C SER A 363 16.57 -8.05 8.63
N MET A 364 17.46 -7.27 8.03
CA MET A 364 18.87 -7.66 7.82
C MET A 364 19.60 -8.00 9.12
N ASN A 365 19.11 -7.53 10.27
CA ASN A 365 19.72 -7.78 11.56
C ASN A 365 19.29 -9.12 12.18
N ASP A 366 18.32 -9.80 11.57
CA ASP A 366 17.80 -11.07 12.09
C ASP A 366 18.71 -12.22 11.64
N THR A 367 19.39 -12.83 12.59
CA THR A 367 20.20 -14.05 12.39
C THR A 367 19.43 -15.33 12.71
N SER A 368 18.17 -15.20 13.11
CA SER A 368 17.18 -16.27 13.29
C SER A 368 15.82 -15.75 12.81
N ILE A 369 14.92 -16.66 12.44
CA ILE A 369 13.57 -16.27 12.07
C ILE A 369 12.84 -15.81 13.33
N PRO A 370 12.35 -14.56 13.41
CA PRO A 370 11.56 -14.10 14.54
C PRO A 370 10.24 -14.87 14.63
N THR A 371 9.76 -15.11 15.83
CA THR A 371 8.39 -15.62 16.04
C THR A 371 7.37 -14.55 15.66
N GLY A 372 6.26 -14.96 15.04
CA GLY A 372 5.24 -14.02 14.58
C GLY A 372 4.37 -14.59 13.47
N SER A 373 3.48 -13.74 12.97
CA SER A 373 2.61 -14.06 11.84
C SER A 373 3.00 -13.22 10.62
N TYR A 374 3.22 -13.90 9.51
CA TYR A 374 3.72 -13.35 8.26
C TYR A 374 2.69 -13.56 7.17
N ALA A 375 2.06 -12.48 6.73
CA ALA A 375 1.14 -12.57 5.60
C ALA A 375 1.91 -12.94 4.32
N LEU A 376 1.41 -13.91 3.56
CA LEU A 376 1.93 -14.21 2.23
C LEU A 376 1.59 -13.06 1.30
N ARG A 377 2.62 -12.47 0.71
CA ARG A 377 2.55 -11.35 -0.21
C ARG A 377 3.50 -11.59 -1.37
N THR A 378 3.29 -10.88 -2.45
CA THR A 378 4.21 -10.81 -3.57
C THR A 378 5.27 -9.72 -3.38
N THR A 379 5.16 -8.95 -2.31
CA THR A 379 6.08 -7.87 -1.95
C THR A 379 7.31 -8.40 -1.24
N LEU A 380 8.49 -7.88 -1.64
CA LEU A 380 9.79 -8.25 -1.08
C LEU A 380 10.14 -7.33 0.08
N ARG A 381 9.60 -7.58 1.26
CA ARG A 381 9.86 -6.72 2.44
C ARG A 381 9.86 -7.47 3.76
N PRO A 382 10.61 -6.96 4.78
CA PRO A 382 10.61 -7.53 6.11
C PRO A 382 9.19 -7.66 6.70
N GLY A 383 8.94 -8.78 7.38
CA GLY A 383 7.66 -9.07 8.01
C GLY A 383 6.63 -9.71 7.09
N THR A 384 7.01 -10.13 5.87
CA THR A 384 6.12 -10.85 4.95
C THR A 384 6.69 -12.20 4.55
N ALA A 385 5.81 -13.17 4.25
CA ALA A 385 6.15 -14.38 3.51
C ALA A 385 5.88 -14.15 2.02
N TYR A 386 6.55 -14.91 1.16
CA TYR A 386 6.53 -14.67 -0.28
C TYR A 386 5.68 -15.67 -1.03
N ALA A 387 4.69 -15.17 -1.74
CA ALA A 387 3.91 -15.92 -2.71
C ALA A 387 4.61 -15.92 -4.08
N GLY A 388 4.60 -17.04 -4.80
CA GLY A 388 5.15 -17.10 -6.15
C GLY A 388 4.29 -16.35 -7.17
N PHE A 389 4.87 -15.94 -8.30
CA PHE A 389 4.14 -15.27 -9.38
C PHE A 389 4.67 -15.70 -10.77
N ARG A 390 3.93 -15.32 -11.83
CA ARG A 390 4.43 -15.44 -13.18
C ARG A 390 4.77 -14.05 -13.73
N ASP A 391 5.88 -13.94 -14.44
CA ASP A 391 6.27 -12.70 -15.08
C ASP A 391 5.50 -12.46 -16.40
N ASP A 392 5.71 -11.30 -17.02
CA ASP A 392 5.13 -10.87 -18.29
C ASP A 392 5.42 -11.83 -19.47
N LYS A 393 6.45 -12.66 -19.35
CA LYS A 393 6.83 -13.68 -20.32
C LYS A 393 6.27 -15.06 -19.98
N ARG A 394 5.35 -15.14 -19.01
CA ARG A 394 4.80 -16.38 -18.45
C ARG A 394 5.83 -17.29 -17.78
N VAL A 395 7.01 -16.76 -17.48
CA VAL A 395 8.02 -17.50 -16.73
C VAL A 395 7.58 -17.50 -15.26
N LEU A 396 7.46 -18.70 -14.70
CA LEU A 396 7.16 -18.87 -13.29
C LEU A 396 8.34 -18.33 -12.45
N ILE A 397 8.08 -17.34 -11.62
CA ILE A 397 8.99 -16.93 -10.56
C ILE A 397 8.44 -17.55 -9.29
N GLU A 398 9.15 -18.57 -8.84
CA GLU A 398 8.69 -19.37 -7.72
C GLU A 398 8.79 -18.60 -6.42
N GLY A 399 7.69 -18.61 -5.68
CA GLY A 399 7.63 -18.23 -4.28
C GLY A 399 7.37 -19.46 -3.42
N SER A 400 6.65 -19.22 -2.32
CA SER A 400 6.25 -20.33 -1.44
C SER A 400 5.38 -21.33 -2.17
N GLN A 401 5.66 -22.61 -1.97
CA GLN A 401 5.02 -23.70 -2.68
C GLN A 401 4.95 -24.96 -1.83
N TYR A 402 3.97 -25.78 -2.11
CA TYR A 402 3.83 -27.12 -1.59
C TYR A 402 3.81 -28.13 -2.75
N TYR A 403 4.41 -29.28 -2.59
CA TYR A 403 4.47 -30.30 -3.63
C TYR A 403 4.73 -31.70 -3.10
N TYR A 404 4.44 -32.67 -3.93
CA TYR A 404 4.89 -34.05 -3.73
C TYR A 404 6.19 -34.24 -4.50
N ALA A 405 7.30 -34.39 -3.77
CA ALA A 405 8.62 -34.58 -4.34
C ALA A 405 8.92 -36.06 -4.53
N SER A 406 9.45 -36.42 -5.69
CA SER A 406 9.86 -37.80 -5.96
C SER A 406 10.93 -38.24 -4.96
N SER A 407 10.64 -39.29 -4.20
CA SER A 407 11.53 -39.84 -3.16
C SER A 407 12.84 -40.39 -3.75
N SER A 408 12.80 -40.91 -4.95
CA SER A 408 13.98 -41.47 -5.64
C SER A 408 14.98 -40.35 -6.07
N TYR A 409 14.47 -39.19 -6.41
CA TYR A 409 15.32 -38.01 -6.73
C TYR A 409 15.78 -37.32 -5.46
N LEU A 410 14.93 -37.20 -4.45
CA LEU A 410 15.27 -36.62 -3.16
C LEU A 410 16.44 -37.36 -2.49
N SER A 411 16.42 -38.68 -2.54
CA SER A 411 17.53 -39.53 -2.01
C SER A 411 18.88 -39.27 -2.70
N ARG A 412 18.87 -38.69 -3.89
CA ARG A 412 20.06 -38.31 -4.67
C ARG A 412 20.41 -36.84 -4.53
N GLY A 413 19.71 -36.08 -3.66
CA GLY A 413 19.91 -34.66 -3.49
C GLY A 413 19.25 -33.78 -4.55
N TYR A 414 18.22 -34.29 -5.25
CA TYR A 414 17.44 -33.50 -6.22
C TYR A 414 16.01 -33.37 -5.77
N LEU A 415 15.46 -32.16 -5.89
CA LEU A 415 14.07 -31.89 -5.66
C LEU A 415 13.35 -31.90 -7.01
N VAL A 416 12.49 -32.89 -7.23
CA VAL A 416 11.71 -33.03 -8.46
C VAL A 416 10.24 -33.13 -8.08
N PRO A 417 9.47 -32.05 -8.24
CA PRO A 417 8.03 -32.05 -8.01
C PRO A 417 7.33 -32.94 -9.06
N GLU A 418 6.47 -33.85 -8.60
CA GLU A 418 5.55 -34.60 -9.46
C GLU A 418 4.18 -33.90 -9.55
N VAL A 419 3.76 -33.27 -8.45
CA VAL A 419 2.58 -32.40 -8.35
C VAL A 419 2.96 -31.20 -7.49
N GLN A 420 2.54 -30.00 -7.88
CA GLN A 420 2.95 -28.76 -7.26
C GLN A 420 1.76 -27.81 -7.08
N TRP A 421 1.69 -27.19 -5.91
CA TRP A 421 0.76 -26.11 -5.59
C TRP A 421 1.56 -24.84 -5.25
N LEU A 422 1.40 -23.82 -6.06
CA LEU A 422 1.91 -22.49 -5.76
C LEU A 422 0.99 -21.85 -4.75
N ILE A 423 1.55 -21.30 -3.67
CA ILE A 423 0.76 -20.65 -2.63
C ILE A 423 0.51 -19.19 -3.06
N ALA A 424 -0.77 -18.84 -3.16
CA ALA A 424 -1.18 -17.51 -3.63
C ALA A 424 -1.32 -16.49 -2.50
N ASP A 425 -1.88 -16.93 -1.38
CA ASP A 425 -2.15 -16.10 -0.21
C ASP A 425 -2.12 -16.93 1.08
N GLY A 426 -2.30 -16.26 2.20
CA GLY A 426 -2.41 -16.90 3.50
C GLY A 426 -1.55 -16.24 4.55
N THR A 427 -1.37 -16.96 5.65
CA THR A 427 -0.54 -16.54 6.78
C THR A 427 0.36 -17.67 7.22
N LEU A 428 1.66 -17.39 7.29
CA LEU A 428 2.65 -18.25 7.93
C LEU A 428 2.86 -17.75 9.37
N THR A 429 2.52 -18.56 10.34
CA THR A 429 2.74 -18.30 11.75
C THR A 429 3.91 -19.13 12.26
N ILE A 430 4.89 -18.50 12.91
CA ILE A 430 6.07 -19.17 13.48
C ILE A 430 6.08 -18.91 14.99
N THR A 431 6.25 -19.99 15.75
CA THR A 431 6.33 -19.97 17.21
C THR A 431 7.62 -20.68 17.67
N ASP A 432 7.90 -20.63 18.96
CA ASP A 432 9.03 -21.36 19.54
C ASP A 432 8.86 -22.88 19.44
N ASP A 433 7.62 -23.37 19.33
CA ASP A 433 7.28 -24.80 19.35
C ASP A 433 6.98 -25.37 17.94
N GLY A 434 6.94 -24.53 16.89
CA GLY A 434 6.61 -24.97 15.54
C GLY A 434 6.14 -23.84 14.61
N TRP A 435 5.45 -24.25 13.57
CA TRP A 435 4.95 -23.32 12.57
C TRP A 435 3.66 -23.82 11.90
N GLU A 436 2.88 -22.91 11.36
CA GLU A 436 1.63 -23.20 10.67
C GLU A 436 1.44 -22.24 9.50
N LEU A 437 1.01 -22.76 8.35
CA LEU A 437 0.61 -22.01 7.19
C LEU A 437 -0.82 -22.35 6.83
N ILE A 438 -1.68 -21.35 6.83
CA ILE A 438 -3.08 -21.43 6.40
C ILE A 438 -3.27 -20.44 5.25
N GLY A 439 -3.82 -20.90 4.13
CA GLY A 439 -4.03 -20.06 2.95
C GLY A 439 -4.61 -20.82 1.77
N HIS A 440 -4.38 -20.31 0.58
CA HIS A 440 -4.88 -20.90 -0.65
C HIS A 440 -3.76 -21.07 -1.67
N ALA A 441 -3.84 -22.14 -2.43
CA ALA A 441 -3.05 -22.29 -3.65
C ALA A 441 -3.64 -21.43 -4.77
N ARG A 442 -2.83 -21.14 -5.80
CA ARG A 442 -3.28 -20.36 -6.97
C ARG A 442 -4.42 -21.00 -7.75
N ASN A 443 -4.62 -22.30 -7.62
CA ASN A 443 -5.76 -23.03 -8.21
C ASN A 443 -7.02 -22.98 -7.32
N GLY A 444 -7.01 -22.20 -6.23
CA GLY A 444 -8.13 -22.06 -5.29
C GLY A 444 -8.27 -23.18 -4.26
N ALA A 445 -7.33 -24.14 -4.21
CA ALA A 445 -7.35 -25.18 -3.19
C ALA A 445 -6.93 -24.61 -1.83
N ASP A 446 -7.64 -25.00 -0.76
CA ASP A 446 -7.24 -24.69 0.60
C ASP A 446 -5.90 -25.35 0.94
N ILE A 447 -5.03 -24.62 1.62
CA ILE A 447 -3.74 -25.09 2.10
C ILE A 447 -3.69 -24.96 3.62
N HIS A 448 -3.39 -26.06 4.29
CA HIS A 448 -3.09 -26.07 5.72
C HIS A 448 -1.86 -26.95 5.98
N LEU A 449 -0.72 -26.36 6.17
CA LEU A 449 0.56 -27.03 6.44
C LEU A 449 1.03 -26.64 7.83
N PHE A 450 1.61 -27.57 8.56
CA PHE A 450 2.15 -27.25 9.89
C PHE A 450 3.29 -28.20 10.29
N GLY A 451 4.16 -27.71 11.16
CA GLY A 451 5.19 -28.46 11.86
C GLY A 451 5.08 -28.25 13.36
N LYS A 452 5.21 -29.34 14.13
CA LYS A 452 5.12 -29.32 15.62
C LYS A 452 6.50 -29.23 16.28
N GLU A 453 7.51 -28.90 15.53
CA GLU A 453 8.88 -28.70 15.99
C GLU A 453 9.43 -27.39 15.46
N PRO A 454 10.35 -26.74 16.19
CA PRO A 454 10.97 -25.50 15.73
C PRO A 454 11.66 -25.68 14.38
N ILE A 455 11.64 -24.63 13.58
CA ILE A 455 12.40 -24.58 12.33
C ILE A 455 13.89 -24.51 12.66
N ARG A 456 14.67 -25.47 12.18
CA ARG A 456 16.11 -25.53 12.42
C ARG A 456 16.82 -24.44 11.60
N ASN A 457 17.44 -23.51 12.29
CA ASN A 457 18.26 -22.49 11.65
C ASN A 457 19.60 -23.07 11.19
N MET A 458 19.90 -22.96 9.90
CA MET A 458 21.12 -23.47 9.26
C MET A 458 22.14 -22.36 8.94
N GLY A 459 21.78 -21.10 9.21
CA GLY A 459 22.66 -19.95 9.00
C GLY A 459 22.56 -19.32 7.62
N GLU A 460 23.51 -18.42 7.33
CA GLU A 460 23.57 -17.72 6.05
C GLU A 460 24.08 -18.64 4.94
N ALA A 461 23.41 -18.61 3.81
CA ALA A 461 23.77 -19.37 2.62
C ALA A 461 24.66 -18.55 1.68
N ASP A 462 25.68 -19.21 1.10
CA ASP A 462 26.58 -18.60 0.11
C ASP A 462 25.93 -18.44 -1.28
N TYR A 463 24.69 -18.87 -1.46
CA TYR A 463 23.98 -18.88 -2.74
C TYR A 463 22.69 -18.06 -2.68
N ALA A 464 22.29 -17.49 -3.83
CA ALA A 464 20.96 -16.93 -3.94
C ALA A 464 19.92 -18.06 -3.95
N PRO A 465 18.77 -17.94 -3.24
CA PRO A 465 17.66 -18.87 -3.34
C PRO A 465 17.32 -19.08 -4.82
N HIS A 466 17.14 -20.33 -5.21
CA HIS A 466 17.17 -20.72 -6.61
C HIS A 466 16.02 -20.13 -7.42
N ARG A 467 16.35 -19.45 -8.52
CA ARG A 467 15.43 -19.37 -9.66
C ARG A 467 15.37 -20.75 -10.28
N VAL A 468 14.24 -21.44 -10.17
CA VAL A 468 14.06 -22.72 -10.85
C VAL A 468 14.02 -22.47 -12.35
N ASN A 469 15.03 -22.98 -13.03
CA ASN A 469 15.09 -22.92 -14.48
C ASN A 469 14.19 -24.03 -15.03
N GLN A 470 12.95 -23.70 -15.41
CA GLN A 470 11.92 -24.63 -15.90
C GLN A 470 12.35 -25.49 -17.11
N ARG A 471 13.47 -25.21 -17.75
CA ARG A 471 13.96 -26.02 -18.88
C ARG A 471 14.51 -27.39 -18.50
N LYS A 472 14.73 -27.66 -17.19
CA LYS A 472 15.10 -28.97 -16.67
C LYS A 472 14.43 -29.12 -15.32
N ASN A 473 13.37 -29.88 -15.21
CA ASN A 473 12.62 -30.25 -14.00
C ASN A 473 13.48 -30.87 -12.89
N LYS A 474 14.61 -30.27 -12.55
CA LYS A 474 15.56 -30.77 -11.56
C LYS A 474 16.13 -29.60 -10.76
N LEU A 475 15.61 -29.40 -9.57
CA LEU A 475 16.28 -28.62 -8.56
C LEU A 475 17.50 -29.44 -8.08
N GLN A 476 18.68 -28.97 -8.37
CA GLN A 476 19.88 -29.54 -7.79
C GLN A 476 20.00 -28.97 -6.37
N ILE A 477 19.79 -29.80 -5.36
CA ILE A 477 20.16 -29.46 -3.98
C ILE A 477 21.67 -29.36 -3.98
N ASN A 478 22.23 -28.13 -3.99
CA ASN A 478 23.66 -27.93 -4.02
C ASN A 478 24.34 -28.62 -2.83
N ALA A 479 25.57 -29.06 -3.03
CA ALA A 479 26.37 -29.86 -2.11
C ALA A 479 26.63 -29.21 -0.71
N GLY A 480 26.13 -28.01 -0.45
CA GLY A 480 26.05 -27.39 0.87
C GLY A 480 25.02 -28.04 1.80
N TYR A 481 24.00 -28.68 1.24
CA TYR A 481 23.12 -29.58 2.00
C TYR A 481 23.90 -30.84 2.30
N LYS A 482 24.66 -30.84 3.37
CA LYS A 482 25.14 -32.08 3.94
C LYS A 482 23.91 -32.94 4.18
N ARG A 483 23.87 -34.11 3.48
CA ARG A 483 22.83 -35.14 3.53
C ARG A 483 21.98 -35.02 4.79
N LEU A 484 20.70 -34.72 4.58
CA LEU A 484 19.68 -34.97 5.58
C LEU A 484 19.67 -36.44 5.95
#